data_ac134525ed98a741498b6ed381a612bf
#
_entry.id   ac134525ed98a741498b6ed381a612bf
#
_cell.length_a   1.000
_cell.length_b   1.000
_cell.length_c   1.000
_cell.angle_alpha   90.00
_cell.angle_beta   90.00
_cell.angle_gamma   90.00
#
_symmetry.space_group_name_H-M   'P 1'
#
loop_
_entity.id
_entity.type
_entity.pdbx_description
1 polymer ?
#
loop_
_entity_poly.entity_id
_entity_poly.type
_entity_poly.pdbx_seq_one_letter_code
_entity_poly.pdbx_strand_id
1 'polypeptide(L)'
;GGCLVVGQNRTILRDHYDPPLSPYDYTSPLSGMRSYIKNSKDDVLLTVENLPAGSSVRLAVMDRFDGNVWNLSDSTMSSDSSNYHRVGTSITNNAEGKKFTATFTVNKGLSDYWLPIAGAASSVTFDNSENVDSFYYNSDTMSAIYPSRTSEGLTYTETGIMPAVPTDKQITKANAASISQPKAEDVPDCVDKLATAIAGGQSKGGEAAQTIAEKLKESGWLSHGLSGDYPSTAGHGNYRIDQLLAGTAMVGDSEQYASAMALMARSLGLPSRVVLGFIPKDDEGEISKNRTEKQGKNTVIEFTGNDVTAWVEIKLDGYGW
;
A
#
# COMPACT_ATOMS: atom_id res chain seq x y z
N GLY A 1 38.38 26.81 -9.66
CA GLY A 1 38.09 25.35 -9.71
C GLY A 1 36.99 24.88 -8.74
N GLY A 2 36.85 25.56 -7.60
CA GLY A 2 35.88 25.13 -6.57
C GLY A 2 34.40 25.40 -6.88
N CYS A 3 34.11 26.41 -7.68
CA CYS A 3 32.74 26.77 -8.02
C CYS A 3 32.07 25.79 -9.02
N LEU A 4 32.85 25.17 -9.90
CA LEU A 4 32.34 24.20 -10.88
C LEU A 4 31.93 22.87 -10.24
N VAL A 5 32.70 22.45 -9.23
CA VAL A 5 32.38 21.20 -8.49
C VAL A 5 31.13 21.34 -7.67
N VAL A 6 30.89 22.51 -7.05
CA VAL A 6 29.67 22.79 -6.27
C VAL A 6 28.44 22.86 -7.17
N GLY A 7 28.59 23.38 -8.40
CA GLY A 7 27.48 23.42 -9.38
C GLY A 7 27.07 22.04 -9.87
N GLN A 8 28.03 21.16 -10.13
CA GLN A 8 27.77 19.78 -10.54
C GLN A 8 27.11 18.96 -9.42
N ASN A 9 27.55 19.14 -8.18
CA ASN A 9 26.96 18.47 -7.02
C ASN A 9 25.51 18.91 -6.79
N ARG A 10 25.19 20.18 -7.04
CA ARG A 10 23.81 20.68 -6.94
C ARG A 10 22.88 20.05 -7.97
N THR A 11 23.36 19.87 -9.19
CA THR A 11 22.57 19.26 -10.27
C THR A 11 22.30 17.79 -9.97
N ILE A 12 23.30 17.05 -9.50
CA ILE A 12 23.17 15.63 -9.13
C ILE A 12 22.21 15.47 -7.95
N LEU A 13 22.32 16.30 -6.92
CA LEU A 13 21.43 16.26 -5.75
C LEU A 13 19.98 16.57 -6.14
N ARG A 14 19.79 17.53 -7.04
CA ARG A 14 18.48 17.92 -7.53
C ARG A 14 17.80 16.79 -8.30
N ASP A 15 18.49 16.13 -9.22
CA ASP A 15 17.97 14.99 -9.97
C ASP A 15 17.69 13.80 -9.07
N HIS A 16 18.41 13.68 -7.96
CA HIS A 16 18.29 12.55 -7.04
C HIS A 16 17.15 12.73 -6.03
N TYR A 17 16.87 13.97 -5.59
CA TYR A 17 15.93 14.27 -4.52
C TYR A 17 14.62 14.94 -4.98
N ASP A 18 14.48 15.30 -6.25
CA ASP A 18 13.24 15.88 -6.75
C ASP A 18 12.12 14.84 -6.70
N PRO A 19 11.02 15.08 -5.93
CA PRO A 19 9.89 14.17 -5.94
C PRO A 19 9.24 14.18 -7.32
N PRO A 20 8.93 13.00 -7.91
CA PRO A 20 8.37 12.92 -9.26
C PRO A 20 6.92 13.37 -9.34
N LEU A 21 6.21 13.39 -8.22
CA LEU A 21 4.79 13.74 -8.14
C LEU A 21 4.51 14.64 -6.94
N SER A 22 3.60 15.60 -7.13
CA SER A 22 2.98 16.32 -6.01
C SER A 22 1.65 15.66 -5.66
N PRO A 23 1.37 15.37 -4.37
CA PRO A 23 0.09 14.77 -3.95
C PRO A 23 -1.12 15.62 -4.32
N TYR A 24 -0.94 16.92 -4.48
CA TYR A 24 -2.03 17.83 -4.84
C TYR A 24 -2.37 17.82 -6.32
N ASP A 25 -1.45 17.36 -7.18
CA ASP A 25 -1.63 17.29 -8.62
C ASP A 25 -2.31 16.00 -9.06
N TYR A 26 -2.44 15.01 -8.16
CA TYR A 26 -2.94 13.69 -8.48
C TYR A 26 -4.05 13.28 -7.53
N THR A 27 -5.02 12.55 -8.07
CA THR A 27 -6.09 11.93 -7.29
C THR A 27 -5.51 10.91 -6.31
N SER A 28 -6.11 10.80 -5.12
CA SER A 28 -5.75 9.76 -4.16
C SER A 28 -5.73 8.38 -4.83
N PRO A 29 -4.64 7.62 -4.69
CA PRO A 29 -4.58 6.26 -5.23
C PRO A 29 -5.72 5.37 -4.73
N LEU A 30 -6.12 5.53 -3.47
CA LEU A 30 -7.20 4.76 -2.86
C LEU A 30 -8.56 5.04 -3.51
N SER A 31 -8.79 6.25 -3.96
CA SER A 31 -10.04 6.63 -4.64
C SER A 31 -10.25 5.91 -5.97
N GLY A 32 -9.19 5.38 -6.57
CA GLY A 32 -9.25 4.60 -7.82
C GLY A 32 -9.57 3.12 -7.64
N MET A 33 -9.61 2.61 -6.42
CA MET A 33 -9.73 1.17 -6.15
C MET A 33 -10.98 0.55 -6.77
N ARG A 34 -12.16 1.13 -6.55
CA ARG A 34 -13.42 0.58 -7.08
C ARG A 34 -13.50 0.58 -8.60
N SER A 35 -12.83 1.52 -9.25
CA SER A 35 -12.75 1.56 -10.71
C SER A 35 -12.11 0.28 -11.28
N TYR A 36 -11.04 -0.21 -10.66
CA TYR A 36 -10.42 -1.48 -11.05
C TYR A 36 -11.36 -2.66 -10.86
N ILE A 37 -12.04 -2.72 -9.72
CA ILE A 37 -12.98 -3.81 -9.41
C ILE A 37 -14.19 -3.76 -10.34
N LYS A 38 -14.73 -2.58 -10.61
CA LYS A 38 -15.90 -2.39 -11.47
C LYS A 38 -15.61 -2.65 -12.94
N ASN A 39 -14.52 -2.09 -13.45
CA ASN A 39 -14.23 -2.07 -14.89
C ASN A 39 -13.39 -3.25 -15.36
N SER A 40 -12.61 -3.86 -14.46
CA SER A 40 -11.60 -4.86 -14.79
C SER A 40 -11.64 -6.05 -13.84
N LYS A 41 -12.79 -6.35 -13.26
CA LYS A 41 -12.94 -7.40 -12.24
C LYS A 41 -12.27 -8.72 -12.62
N ASP A 42 -12.52 -9.19 -13.84
CA ASP A 42 -12.02 -10.47 -14.34
C ASP A 42 -10.85 -10.32 -15.32
N ASP A 43 -10.46 -9.09 -15.62
CA ASP A 43 -9.35 -8.81 -16.53
C ASP A 43 -8.02 -9.01 -15.81
N VAL A 44 -7.07 -9.68 -16.47
CA VAL A 44 -5.71 -9.81 -15.97
C VAL A 44 -4.97 -8.49 -16.15
N LEU A 45 -4.69 -7.82 -15.05
CA LEU A 45 -4.02 -6.52 -15.04
C LEU A 45 -2.50 -6.64 -14.95
N LEU A 46 -2.02 -7.67 -14.25
CA LEU A 46 -0.61 -7.87 -13.96
C LEU A 46 -0.31 -9.37 -13.92
N THR A 47 0.72 -9.78 -14.66
CA THR A 47 1.24 -11.14 -14.63
C THR A 47 2.60 -11.14 -13.96
N VAL A 48 2.81 -12.01 -12.97
CA VAL A 48 4.07 -12.08 -12.24
C VAL A 48 4.60 -13.50 -12.24
N GLU A 49 5.83 -13.67 -12.72
CA GLU A 49 6.54 -14.95 -12.70
C GLU A 49 7.45 -15.04 -11.47
N ASN A 50 7.46 -16.20 -10.82
CA ASN A 50 8.33 -16.54 -9.70
C ASN A 50 8.15 -15.66 -8.46
N LEU A 51 6.98 -15.06 -8.29
CA LEU A 51 6.60 -14.42 -7.03
C LEU A 51 6.28 -15.52 -6.00
N PRO A 52 6.80 -15.45 -4.78
CA PRO A 52 6.43 -16.42 -3.74
C PRO A 52 4.91 -16.49 -3.55
N ALA A 53 4.36 -17.70 -3.50
CA ALA A 53 2.92 -17.93 -3.46
C ALA A 53 2.27 -17.22 -2.24
N GLY A 54 1.13 -16.57 -2.49
CA GLY A 54 0.41 -15.82 -1.47
C GLY A 54 0.92 -14.41 -1.21
N SER A 55 1.98 -13.99 -1.88
CA SER A 55 2.54 -12.64 -1.69
C SER A 55 1.66 -11.57 -2.30
N SER A 56 1.56 -10.44 -1.62
CA SER A 56 0.95 -9.22 -2.13
C SER A 56 1.91 -8.43 -3.03
N VAL A 57 1.34 -7.59 -3.87
CA VAL A 57 2.09 -6.63 -4.69
C VAL A 57 1.59 -5.23 -4.35
N ARG A 58 2.51 -4.36 -3.97
CA ARG A 58 2.20 -3.00 -3.54
C ARG A 58 2.17 -2.05 -4.72
N LEU A 59 1.19 -1.17 -4.74
CA LEU A 59 1.09 -0.05 -5.68
C LEU A 59 1.44 1.27 -5.00
N ALA A 60 0.65 1.68 -4.02
CA ALA A 60 0.78 2.99 -3.38
C ALA A 60 0.67 2.89 -1.87
N VAL A 61 1.38 3.76 -1.16
CA VAL A 61 1.35 3.87 0.29
C VAL A 61 1.00 5.30 0.68
N MET A 62 -0.02 5.45 1.51
CA MET A 62 -0.59 6.74 1.88
C MET A 62 -0.53 6.91 3.39
N ASP A 63 0.07 7.99 3.86
CA ASP A 63 0.23 8.26 5.30
C ASP A 63 -0.41 9.57 5.76
N ARG A 64 -1.10 10.29 4.87
CA ARG A 64 -1.76 11.55 5.17
C ARG A 64 -3.26 11.46 4.90
N PHE A 65 -4.06 11.80 5.91
CA PHE A 65 -5.51 11.94 5.79
C PHE A 65 -5.90 13.42 5.95
N ASP A 66 -6.54 13.98 4.93
CA ASP A 66 -6.92 15.40 4.90
C ASP A 66 -8.41 15.66 5.22
N GLY A 67 -9.12 14.65 5.68
CA GLY A 67 -10.56 14.71 5.94
C GLY A 67 -11.39 14.17 4.79
N ASN A 68 -10.89 14.24 3.57
CA ASN A 68 -11.57 13.75 2.37
C ASN A 68 -10.97 12.46 1.84
N VAL A 69 -9.66 12.35 1.82
CA VAL A 69 -8.94 11.21 1.26
C VAL A 69 -7.66 10.90 2.03
N TRP A 70 -7.20 9.66 1.94
CA TRP A 70 -5.82 9.28 2.19
C TRP A 70 -4.99 9.55 0.94
N ASN A 71 -3.82 10.13 1.13
CA ASN A 71 -2.87 10.39 0.04
C ASN A 71 -1.43 10.38 0.57
N LEU A 72 -0.48 10.59 -0.33
CA LEU A 72 0.91 10.81 0.03
C LEU A 72 1.06 12.18 0.70
N SER A 73 2.08 12.30 1.54
CA SER A 73 2.52 13.59 2.04
C SER A 73 3.29 14.35 0.96
N ASP A 74 3.28 15.68 1.02
CA ASP A 74 4.11 16.49 0.14
C ASP A 74 5.56 16.60 0.66
N SER A 75 6.43 17.20 -0.14
CA SER A 75 7.87 17.33 0.18
C SER A 75 8.15 18.30 1.34
N THR A 76 7.16 19.08 1.76
CA THR A 76 7.30 19.99 2.91
C THR A 76 7.05 19.30 4.25
N MET A 77 6.45 18.11 4.21
CA MET A 77 6.17 17.30 5.38
C MET A 77 7.28 16.28 5.60
N SER A 78 7.75 16.14 6.83
CA SER A 78 8.67 15.07 7.18
C SER A 78 7.89 13.76 7.28
N SER A 79 7.83 13.01 6.19
CA SER A 79 7.03 11.80 6.11
C SER A 79 7.63 10.79 5.14
N ASP A 80 7.45 9.50 5.46
CA ASP A 80 7.98 8.40 4.67
C ASP A 80 7.40 8.37 3.25
N SER A 81 6.13 8.72 3.06
CA SER A 81 5.47 8.60 1.76
C SER A 81 5.96 9.60 0.71
N SER A 82 6.73 10.62 1.09
CA SER A 82 7.28 11.59 0.14
C SER A 82 8.70 11.27 -0.33
N ASN A 83 9.33 10.23 0.21
CA ASN A 83 10.77 9.94 0.00
C ASN A 83 11.05 9.09 -1.24
N TYR A 84 10.57 9.55 -2.40
CA TYR A 84 10.87 8.90 -3.68
C TYR A 84 12.15 9.46 -4.28
N HIS A 85 13.04 8.56 -4.71
CA HIS A 85 14.31 8.92 -5.32
C HIS A 85 14.55 8.11 -6.58
N ARG A 86 15.25 8.70 -7.54
CA ARG A 86 15.77 7.98 -8.69
C ARG A 86 16.96 7.14 -8.21
N VAL A 87 16.85 5.82 -8.29
CA VAL A 87 17.83 4.88 -7.71
C VAL A 87 18.60 4.07 -8.76
N GLY A 88 18.26 4.25 -10.05
CA GLY A 88 18.80 3.39 -11.10
C GLY A 88 18.30 1.96 -10.96
N THR A 89 19.16 0.96 -11.09
CA THR A 89 18.79 -0.46 -11.03
C THR A 89 19.08 -1.12 -9.68
N SER A 90 19.91 -0.51 -8.84
CA SER A 90 20.34 -1.08 -7.54
C SER A 90 19.84 -0.26 -6.39
N ILE A 91 19.29 -0.93 -5.38
CA ILE A 91 18.66 -0.32 -4.21
C ILE A 91 19.32 -0.92 -2.96
N THR A 92 19.75 -0.05 -2.03
CA THR A 92 20.24 -0.52 -0.72
C THR A 92 19.08 -1.13 0.06
N ASN A 93 19.25 -2.37 0.49
CA ASN A 93 18.19 -3.13 1.16
C ASN A 93 18.78 -3.86 2.38
N ASN A 94 18.30 -3.48 3.57
CA ASN A 94 18.68 -4.09 4.84
C ASN A 94 17.58 -5.02 5.40
N ALA A 95 16.55 -5.33 4.62
CA ALA A 95 15.48 -6.20 5.05
C ALA A 95 15.96 -7.63 5.27
N GLU A 96 15.43 -8.27 6.29
CA GLU A 96 15.65 -9.68 6.59
C GLU A 96 14.46 -10.51 6.13
N GLY A 97 14.73 -11.64 5.49
CA GLY A 97 13.71 -12.53 4.97
C GLY A 97 14.23 -13.39 3.83
N LYS A 98 13.33 -13.90 3.02
CA LYS A 98 13.66 -14.75 1.88
C LYS A 98 13.93 -13.94 0.62
N LYS A 99 15.02 -14.24 -0.06
CA LYS A 99 15.29 -13.69 -1.39
C LYS A 99 14.28 -14.20 -2.41
N PHE A 100 13.90 -13.33 -3.33
CA PHE A 100 13.11 -13.69 -4.51
C PHE A 100 13.57 -12.89 -5.72
N THR A 101 13.30 -13.42 -6.89
CA THR A 101 13.45 -12.73 -8.17
C THR A 101 12.19 -13.00 -8.99
N ALA A 102 11.44 -11.95 -9.29
CA ALA A 102 10.16 -12.04 -9.97
C ALA A 102 10.12 -11.14 -11.20
N THR A 103 9.48 -11.61 -12.25
CA THR A 103 9.30 -10.86 -13.49
C THR A 103 7.86 -10.39 -13.61
N PHE A 104 7.69 -9.08 -13.75
CA PHE A 104 6.39 -8.41 -13.83
C PHE A 104 6.11 -8.01 -15.27
N THR A 105 4.91 -8.31 -15.74
CA THR A 105 4.40 -7.85 -17.02
C THR A 105 3.09 -7.12 -16.80
N VAL A 106 3.05 -5.84 -17.19
CA VAL A 106 1.85 -5.02 -17.14
C VAL A 106 0.97 -5.39 -18.33
N ASN A 107 -0.31 -5.65 -18.05
CA ASN A 107 -1.29 -5.99 -19.07
C ASN A 107 -2.22 -4.81 -19.36
N LYS A 108 -3.04 -4.96 -20.39
CA LYS A 108 -4.04 -3.96 -20.75
C LYS A 108 -4.99 -3.70 -19.58
N GLY A 109 -5.28 -2.45 -19.32
CA GLY A 109 -6.16 -2.03 -18.22
C GLY A 109 -5.42 -1.55 -16.98
N LEU A 110 -4.14 -1.87 -16.84
CA LEU A 110 -3.29 -1.28 -15.82
C LEU A 110 -2.46 -0.14 -16.42
N SER A 111 -2.95 1.09 -16.23
CA SER A 111 -2.26 2.30 -16.65
C SER A 111 -2.27 3.28 -15.49
N ASP A 112 -1.15 3.36 -14.79
CA ASP A 112 -1.06 4.11 -13.54
C ASP A 112 0.32 4.72 -13.36
N TYR A 113 0.43 5.63 -12.42
CA TYR A 113 1.71 6.21 -11.99
C TYR A 113 2.47 5.33 -11.01
N TRP A 114 1.83 4.27 -10.51
CA TRP A 114 2.38 3.36 -9.51
C TRP A 114 2.92 2.12 -10.20
N LEU A 115 4.21 1.84 -9.97
CA LEU A 115 4.83 0.63 -10.49
C LEU A 115 4.66 -0.50 -9.46
N PRO A 116 4.03 -1.61 -9.83
CA PRO A 116 3.86 -2.74 -8.90
C PRO A 116 5.21 -3.26 -8.40
N ILE A 117 5.34 -3.37 -7.07
CA ILE A 117 6.56 -3.85 -6.38
C ILE A 117 6.15 -4.83 -5.28
N ALA A 118 6.90 -5.92 -5.14
CA ALA A 118 6.72 -6.89 -4.06
C ALA A 118 7.84 -6.77 -3.02
N GLY A 119 7.53 -7.03 -1.76
CA GLY A 119 8.51 -7.04 -0.68
C GLY A 119 9.40 -5.80 -0.65
N ALA A 120 10.66 -5.99 -0.28
CA ALA A 120 11.69 -4.95 -0.28
C ALA A 120 12.64 -5.16 -1.45
N ALA A 121 12.65 -4.27 -2.42
CA ALA A 121 13.45 -4.39 -3.63
C ALA A 121 14.94 -4.14 -3.37
N SER A 122 15.78 -4.96 -3.98
CA SER A 122 17.25 -4.77 -4.06
C SER A 122 17.69 -4.33 -5.45
N SER A 123 16.96 -4.73 -6.49
CA SER A 123 17.17 -4.26 -7.86
C SER A 123 15.89 -4.37 -8.68
N VAL A 124 15.74 -3.45 -9.61
CA VAL A 124 14.69 -3.48 -10.62
C VAL A 124 15.34 -3.23 -11.97
N THR A 125 15.18 -4.17 -12.89
CA THR A 125 15.75 -4.11 -14.23
C THR A 125 14.63 -4.18 -15.26
N PHE A 126 14.54 -3.16 -16.11
CA PHE A 126 13.54 -3.10 -17.18
C PHE A 126 14.06 -3.82 -18.43
N ASP A 127 13.17 -4.52 -19.14
CA ASP A 127 13.51 -5.16 -20.41
C ASP A 127 13.99 -4.14 -21.44
N ASN A 128 13.31 -2.98 -21.48
CA ASN A 128 13.82 -1.81 -22.17
C ASN A 128 14.56 -0.92 -21.14
N SER A 129 15.88 -0.89 -21.21
CA SER A 129 16.73 -0.19 -20.24
C SER A 129 16.46 1.32 -20.13
N GLU A 130 15.87 1.94 -21.17
CA GLU A 130 15.52 3.36 -21.14
C GLU A 130 14.39 3.65 -20.12
N ASN A 131 13.58 2.67 -19.77
CA ASN A 131 12.49 2.84 -18.81
C ASN A 131 12.99 3.15 -17.39
N VAL A 132 14.24 2.87 -17.08
CA VAL A 132 14.83 3.19 -15.78
C VAL A 132 14.79 4.70 -15.47
N ASP A 133 14.80 5.55 -16.47
CA ASP A 133 14.76 7.01 -16.29
C ASP A 133 13.41 7.47 -15.69
N SER A 134 12.35 6.69 -15.83
CA SER A 134 11.05 6.95 -15.24
C SER A 134 10.81 6.24 -13.91
N PHE A 135 11.82 5.53 -13.38
CA PHE A 135 11.69 4.74 -12.17
C PHE A 135 12.18 5.51 -10.94
N TYR A 136 11.27 5.68 -9.97
CA TYR A 136 11.55 6.27 -8.67
C TYR A 136 11.10 5.32 -7.58
N TYR A 137 11.96 5.09 -6.59
CA TYR A 137 11.69 4.15 -5.50
C TYR A 137 11.74 4.84 -4.14
N ASN A 138 10.91 4.37 -3.23
CA ASN A 138 10.85 4.81 -1.85
C ASN A 138 11.18 3.63 -0.93
N SER A 139 12.35 3.67 -0.30
CA SER A 139 12.81 2.59 0.60
C SER A 139 12.03 2.53 1.91
N ASP A 140 11.43 3.63 2.35
CA ASP A 140 10.66 3.68 3.59
C ASP A 140 9.28 3.04 3.44
N THR A 141 8.67 3.19 2.27
CA THR A 141 7.36 2.61 1.97
C THR A 141 7.44 1.35 1.12
N MET A 142 8.60 1.08 0.53
CA MET A 142 8.84 -0.04 -0.39
C MET A 142 7.86 0.01 -1.58
N SER A 143 7.72 1.19 -2.17
CA SER A 143 6.83 1.46 -3.29
C SER A 143 7.53 2.26 -4.37
N ALA A 144 7.02 2.21 -5.59
CA ALA A 144 7.64 2.85 -6.74
C ALA A 144 6.66 3.68 -7.55
N ILE A 145 7.15 4.79 -8.09
CA ILE A 145 6.41 5.66 -8.98
C ILE A 145 7.01 5.56 -10.37
N TYR A 146 6.15 5.58 -11.36
CA TYR A 146 6.48 5.54 -12.78
C TYR A 146 5.75 6.69 -13.51
N PRO A 147 6.34 7.90 -13.54
CA PRO A 147 5.65 9.11 -14.05
C PRO A 147 5.22 9.03 -15.50
N SER A 148 5.88 8.23 -16.33
CA SER A 148 5.48 7.99 -17.72
C SER A 148 4.20 7.18 -17.86
N ARG A 149 3.64 6.70 -16.77
CA ARG A 149 2.53 5.77 -16.64
C ARG A 149 2.86 4.37 -17.16
N THR A 150 2.47 3.39 -16.39
CA THR A 150 2.53 1.99 -16.81
C THR A 150 1.60 1.77 -18.00
N SER A 151 1.95 0.86 -18.87
CA SER A 151 1.16 0.51 -20.04
C SER A 151 1.35 -0.95 -20.42
N GLU A 152 0.46 -1.48 -21.21
CA GLU A 152 0.53 -2.87 -21.71
C GLU A 152 1.90 -3.17 -22.31
N GLY A 153 2.49 -4.27 -21.88
CA GLY A 153 3.79 -4.74 -22.36
C GLY A 153 4.99 -4.28 -21.53
N LEU A 154 4.82 -3.34 -20.60
CA LEU A 154 5.91 -2.96 -19.69
C LEU A 154 6.32 -4.17 -18.87
N THR A 155 7.59 -4.55 -18.99
CA THR A 155 8.15 -5.75 -18.35
C THR A 155 9.42 -5.39 -17.60
N TYR A 156 9.52 -5.86 -16.37
CA TYR A 156 10.68 -5.63 -15.51
C TYR A 156 10.87 -6.79 -14.54
N THR A 157 12.09 -6.95 -14.06
CA THR A 157 12.46 -7.98 -13.10
C THR A 157 12.90 -7.33 -11.80
N GLU A 158 12.26 -7.71 -10.72
CA GLU A 158 12.59 -7.30 -9.36
C GLU A 158 13.30 -8.44 -8.65
N THR A 159 14.49 -8.14 -8.10
CA THR A 159 15.15 -8.98 -7.09
C THR A 159 15.01 -8.28 -5.75
N GLY A 160 14.60 -9.01 -4.74
CA GLY A 160 14.36 -8.41 -3.43
C GLY A 160 14.30 -9.42 -2.30
N ILE A 161 13.85 -8.93 -1.16
CA ILE A 161 13.63 -9.70 0.05
C ILE A 161 12.16 -9.67 0.39
N MET A 162 11.56 -10.83 0.59
CA MET A 162 10.23 -10.93 1.17
C MET A 162 10.40 -10.89 2.68
N PRO A 163 9.99 -9.79 3.37
CA PRO A 163 10.23 -9.65 4.81
C PRO A 163 9.58 -10.77 5.60
N ALA A 164 10.25 -11.20 6.68
CA ALA A 164 9.69 -12.16 7.60
C ALA A 164 8.46 -11.57 8.30
N VAL A 165 7.39 -12.36 8.41
CA VAL A 165 6.15 -11.96 9.08
C VAL A 165 6.24 -12.35 10.55
N PRO A 166 6.04 -11.43 11.51
CA PRO A 166 6.01 -11.79 12.92
C PRO A 166 4.81 -12.69 13.22
N THR A 167 4.96 -13.55 14.21
CA THR A 167 3.87 -14.41 14.67
C THR A 167 2.81 -13.59 15.40
N ASP A 168 1.59 -14.12 15.52
CA ASP A 168 0.52 -13.46 16.27
C ASP A 168 0.93 -13.18 17.73
N LYS A 169 1.65 -14.10 18.36
CA LYS A 169 2.17 -13.91 19.71
C LYS A 169 3.19 -12.77 19.80
N GLN A 170 4.08 -12.67 18.81
CA GLN A 170 5.04 -11.57 18.75
C GLN A 170 4.33 -10.22 18.57
N ILE A 171 3.32 -10.17 17.72
CA ILE A 171 2.51 -8.96 17.50
C ILE A 171 1.80 -8.57 18.81
N THR A 172 1.16 -9.50 19.47
CA THR A 172 0.43 -9.25 20.73
C THR A 172 1.32 -8.59 21.80
N LYS A 173 2.58 -8.98 21.86
CA LYS A 173 3.54 -8.46 22.85
C LYS A 173 4.27 -7.20 22.39
N ALA A 174 4.15 -6.80 21.13
CA ALA A 174 4.89 -5.67 20.58
C ALA A 174 4.28 -4.34 20.98
N ASN A 175 5.15 -3.38 21.26
CA ASN A 175 4.75 -1.99 21.47
C ASN A 175 4.60 -1.28 20.12
N ALA A 176 3.77 -0.25 20.08
CA ALA A 176 3.74 0.65 18.95
C ALA A 176 5.09 1.36 18.79
N ALA A 177 5.57 1.49 17.57
CA ALA A 177 6.75 2.30 17.29
C ALA A 177 6.46 3.78 17.58
N SER A 178 7.51 4.53 17.90
CA SER A 178 7.42 5.97 18.12
C SER A 178 7.97 6.69 16.91
N ILE A 179 7.08 7.20 16.06
CA ILE A 179 7.44 7.98 14.87
C ILE A 179 6.50 9.17 14.75
N SER A 180 6.95 10.20 14.01
CA SER A 180 6.13 11.35 13.66
C SER A 180 5.40 11.07 12.35
N GLN A 181 4.09 11.35 12.32
CA GLN A 181 3.27 11.28 11.11
C GLN A 181 2.46 12.56 10.96
N PRO A 182 2.05 12.93 9.73
CA PRO A 182 1.12 14.03 9.53
C PRO A 182 -0.15 13.80 10.34
N LYS A 183 -0.61 14.82 11.06
CA LYS A 183 -1.85 14.72 11.83
C LYS A 183 -3.03 14.49 10.89
N ALA A 184 -3.87 13.51 11.18
CA ALA A 184 -5.12 13.29 10.47
C ALA A 184 -6.08 14.46 10.72
N GLU A 185 -6.68 15.00 9.66
CA GLU A 185 -7.56 16.17 9.71
C GLU A 185 -9.04 15.77 9.62
N ASP A 186 -9.91 16.50 10.28
CA ASP A 186 -11.37 16.33 10.23
C ASP A 186 -11.84 14.89 10.45
N VAL A 187 -11.23 14.21 11.40
CA VAL A 187 -11.59 12.83 11.77
C VAL A 187 -12.91 12.83 12.52
N PRO A 188 -13.89 11.97 12.15
CA PRO A 188 -15.15 11.88 12.89
C PRO A 188 -14.95 11.49 14.36
N ASP A 189 -15.73 12.07 15.25
CA ASP A 189 -15.65 11.78 16.70
C ASP A 189 -15.86 10.30 17.03
N CYS A 190 -16.67 9.60 16.24
CA CYS A 190 -16.94 8.18 16.44
C CYS A 190 -15.70 7.30 16.28
N VAL A 191 -14.68 7.76 15.55
CA VAL A 191 -13.42 7.01 15.36
C VAL A 191 -12.72 6.81 16.70
N ASP A 192 -12.45 7.89 17.43
CA ASP A 192 -11.79 7.80 18.74
C ASP A 192 -12.65 7.09 19.77
N LYS A 193 -13.94 7.37 19.80
CA LYS A 193 -14.88 6.73 20.72
C LYS A 193 -14.92 5.22 20.53
N LEU A 194 -15.02 4.76 19.29
CA LEU A 194 -15.07 3.34 18.98
C LEU A 194 -13.72 2.67 19.21
N ALA A 195 -12.63 3.27 18.79
CA ALA A 195 -11.28 2.74 19.02
C ALA A 195 -10.99 2.58 20.52
N THR A 196 -11.33 3.57 21.32
CA THR A 196 -11.18 3.54 22.77
C THR A 196 -12.06 2.47 23.40
N ALA A 197 -13.30 2.34 22.96
CA ALA A 197 -14.21 1.30 23.46
C ALA A 197 -13.71 -0.12 23.15
N ILE A 198 -13.11 -0.32 21.98
CA ILE A 198 -12.63 -1.65 21.56
C ILE A 198 -11.28 -1.99 22.19
N ALA A 199 -10.33 -1.06 22.21
CA ALA A 199 -8.93 -1.36 22.51
C ALA A 199 -8.23 -0.34 23.42
N GLY A 200 -8.93 0.66 23.94
CA GLY A 200 -8.31 1.75 24.74
C GLY A 200 -7.70 1.30 26.07
N GLY A 201 -8.10 0.15 26.60
CA GLY A 201 -7.54 -0.43 27.83
C GLY A 201 -6.31 -1.30 27.64
N GLN A 202 -5.90 -1.54 26.40
CA GLN A 202 -4.76 -2.41 26.09
C GLN A 202 -3.45 -1.63 26.10
N SER A 203 -2.44 -2.13 26.82
CA SER A 203 -1.16 -1.44 26.98
C SER A 203 -0.20 -1.66 25.81
N LYS A 204 -0.40 -2.70 25.00
CA LYS A 204 0.45 -3.05 23.87
C LYS A 204 -0.18 -2.65 22.54
N GLY A 205 0.57 -1.91 21.73
CA GLY A 205 0.08 -1.44 20.44
C GLY A 205 -0.27 -2.57 19.48
N GLY A 206 0.51 -3.63 19.46
CA GLY A 206 0.23 -4.81 18.62
C GLY A 206 -1.07 -5.50 19.02
N GLU A 207 -1.32 -5.68 20.29
CA GLU A 207 -2.57 -6.25 20.79
C GLU A 207 -3.76 -5.36 20.47
N ALA A 208 -3.63 -4.05 20.64
CA ALA A 208 -4.68 -3.09 20.31
C ALA A 208 -5.03 -3.16 18.80
N ALA A 209 -4.01 -3.23 17.93
CA ALA A 209 -4.21 -3.36 16.50
C ALA A 209 -4.94 -4.65 16.12
N GLN A 210 -4.53 -5.78 16.72
CA GLN A 210 -5.20 -7.07 16.49
C GLN A 210 -6.67 -7.02 16.91
N THR A 211 -6.95 -6.43 18.07
CA THR A 211 -8.32 -6.34 18.60
C THR A 211 -9.22 -5.49 17.71
N ILE A 212 -8.72 -4.36 17.20
CA ILE A 212 -9.48 -3.53 16.27
C ILE A 212 -9.75 -4.29 14.97
N ALA A 213 -8.72 -4.92 14.40
CA ALA A 213 -8.84 -5.66 13.15
C ALA A 213 -9.88 -6.79 13.26
N GLU A 214 -9.81 -7.56 14.34
CA GLU A 214 -10.74 -8.65 14.62
C GLU A 214 -12.19 -8.14 14.77
N LYS A 215 -12.37 -7.04 15.50
CA LYS A 215 -13.69 -6.45 15.71
C LYS A 215 -14.31 -5.94 14.41
N LEU A 216 -13.54 -5.29 13.56
CA LEU A 216 -14.02 -4.84 12.25
C LEU A 216 -14.37 -6.02 11.34
N LYS A 217 -13.57 -7.08 11.38
CA LYS A 217 -13.83 -8.30 10.60
C LYS A 217 -15.11 -8.99 11.06
N GLU A 218 -15.35 -9.09 12.35
CA GLU A 218 -16.55 -9.74 12.92
C GLU A 218 -17.83 -8.93 12.66
N SER A 219 -17.75 -7.60 12.75
CA SER A 219 -18.92 -6.72 12.70
C SER A 219 -19.23 -6.20 11.31
N GLY A 220 -18.26 -6.23 10.38
CA GLY A 220 -18.38 -5.65 9.06
C GLY A 220 -18.95 -6.60 8.02
N TRP A 221 -19.71 -6.04 7.07
CA TRP A 221 -20.21 -6.73 5.89
C TRP A 221 -19.46 -6.24 4.66
N LEU A 222 -19.09 -7.16 3.78
CA LEU A 222 -18.38 -6.83 2.53
C LEU A 222 -19.40 -6.49 1.43
N SER A 223 -19.25 -5.32 0.82
CA SER A 223 -19.94 -4.95 -0.41
C SER A 223 -19.14 -3.89 -1.18
N HIS A 224 -18.97 -4.10 -2.47
CA HIS A 224 -18.38 -3.11 -3.37
C HIS A 224 -19.40 -2.11 -3.90
N GLY A 225 -20.70 -2.30 -3.61
CA GLY A 225 -21.78 -1.44 -4.10
C GLY A 225 -21.98 -1.51 -5.62
N LEU A 226 -21.56 -2.61 -6.26
CA LEU A 226 -21.77 -2.84 -7.67
C LEU A 226 -23.21 -3.30 -7.92
N SER A 227 -23.60 -3.36 -9.21
CA SER A 227 -24.92 -3.87 -9.59
C SER A 227 -25.12 -5.29 -9.06
N GLY A 228 -26.20 -5.51 -8.31
CA GLY A 228 -26.49 -6.78 -7.67
C GLY A 228 -25.93 -6.95 -6.25
N ASP A 229 -25.05 -6.05 -5.82
CA ASP A 229 -24.53 -6.05 -4.45
C ASP A 229 -25.46 -5.31 -3.49
N TYR A 230 -25.30 -5.55 -2.19
CA TYR A 230 -25.90 -4.71 -1.17
C TYR A 230 -25.38 -3.26 -1.31
N PRO A 231 -26.23 -2.23 -1.12
CA PRO A 231 -25.80 -0.84 -1.27
C PRO A 231 -24.59 -0.50 -0.39
N SER A 232 -23.56 0.03 -1.01
CA SER A 232 -22.32 0.47 -0.35
C SER A 232 -21.75 1.64 -1.12
N THR A 233 -21.77 2.83 -0.51
CA THR A 233 -21.25 4.05 -1.12
C THR A 233 -19.73 4.01 -1.23
N ALA A 234 -19.18 4.40 -2.37
CA ALA A 234 -17.75 4.59 -2.57
C ALA A 234 -17.22 5.74 -1.71
N GLY A 235 -15.90 5.84 -1.59
CA GLY A 235 -15.24 6.88 -0.83
C GLY A 235 -14.71 6.38 0.51
N HIS A 236 -13.85 7.18 1.12
CA HIS A 236 -13.20 6.82 2.39
C HIS A 236 -12.93 8.06 3.27
N GLY A 237 -13.55 9.18 2.97
CA GLY A 237 -13.45 10.41 3.74
C GLY A 237 -14.29 10.40 5.01
N ASN A 238 -14.27 11.52 5.72
CA ASN A 238 -14.89 11.65 7.04
C ASN A 238 -16.39 11.28 7.05
N TYR A 239 -17.17 11.73 6.09
CA TYR A 239 -18.60 11.41 6.03
C TYR A 239 -18.84 9.92 5.82
N ARG A 240 -18.09 9.30 4.94
CA ARG A 240 -18.21 7.87 4.67
C ARG A 240 -17.78 7.01 5.86
N ILE A 241 -16.72 7.39 6.52
CA ILE A 241 -16.23 6.69 7.71
C ILE A 241 -17.20 6.86 8.88
N ASP A 242 -17.77 8.04 9.06
CA ASP A 242 -18.82 8.25 10.07
C ASP A 242 -20.05 7.38 9.79
N GLN A 243 -20.49 7.32 8.54
CA GLN A 243 -21.58 6.44 8.12
C GLN A 243 -21.26 4.96 8.39
N LEU A 244 -20.04 4.53 8.12
CA LEU A 244 -19.61 3.16 8.37
C LEU A 244 -19.64 2.79 9.85
N LEU A 245 -19.04 3.62 10.69
CA LEU A 245 -18.80 3.29 12.10
C LEU A 245 -19.97 3.67 13.02
N ALA A 246 -20.69 4.74 12.73
CA ALA A 246 -21.79 5.22 13.54
C ALA A 246 -23.17 4.72 13.06
N GLY A 247 -23.21 4.07 11.91
CA GLY A 247 -24.46 3.50 11.36
C GLY A 247 -24.92 2.23 12.10
N THR A 248 -26.12 1.78 11.76
CA THR A 248 -26.71 0.56 12.36
C THR A 248 -26.04 -0.71 11.87
N ALA A 249 -25.47 -0.69 10.66
CA ALA A 249 -24.72 -1.80 10.09
C ALA A 249 -23.47 -1.27 9.36
N MET A 250 -22.34 -1.94 9.58
CA MET A 250 -21.12 -1.63 8.86
C MET A 250 -21.10 -2.37 7.52
N VAL A 251 -21.24 -1.64 6.42
CA VAL A 251 -21.21 -2.18 5.05
C VAL A 251 -20.20 -1.40 4.22
N GLY A 252 -19.22 -2.09 3.68
CA GLY A 252 -18.18 -1.48 2.85
C GLY A 252 -17.26 -2.53 2.26
N ASP A 253 -16.25 -2.06 1.54
CA ASP A 253 -15.14 -2.90 1.08
C ASP A 253 -13.85 -2.48 1.75
N SER A 254 -12.71 -2.98 1.25
CA SER A 254 -11.41 -2.67 1.85
C SER A 254 -11.05 -1.18 1.80
N GLU A 255 -11.61 -0.41 0.87
CA GLU A 255 -11.42 1.05 0.84
C GLU A 255 -11.87 1.70 2.15
N GLN A 256 -13.08 1.38 2.61
CA GLN A 256 -13.63 1.94 3.84
C GLN A 256 -12.97 1.34 5.08
N TYR A 257 -12.81 0.02 5.13
CA TYR A 257 -12.27 -0.65 6.31
C TYR A 257 -10.81 -0.29 6.56
N ALA A 258 -9.99 -0.19 5.53
CA ALA A 258 -8.59 0.24 5.69
C ALA A 258 -8.49 1.68 6.19
N SER A 259 -9.28 2.61 5.63
CA SER A 259 -9.34 3.98 6.11
C SER A 259 -9.79 4.05 7.58
N ALA A 260 -10.87 3.38 7.92
CA ALA A 260 -11.40 3.34 9.28
C ALA A 260 -10.38 2.80 10.28
N MET A 261 -9.76 1.66 9.97
CA MET A 261 -8.78 1.05 10.86
C MET A 261 -7.53 1.92 11.02
N ALA A 262 -7.05 2.53 9.95
CA ALA A 262 -5.90 3.44 10.03
C ALA A 262 -6.18 4.64 10.92
N LEU A 263 -7.38 5.24 10.83
CA LEU A 263 -7.78 6.36 11.68
C LEU A 263 -7.97 5.93 13.13
N MET A 264 -8.59 4.77 13.37
CA MET A 264 -8.75 4.22 14.72
C MET A 264 -7.40 3.94 15.38
N ALA A 265 -6.46 3.38 14.65
CA ALA A 265 -5.11 3.15 15.14
C ALA A 265 -4.42 4.46 15.53
N ARG A 266 -4.51 5.48 14.68
CA ARG A 266 -3.94 6.80 14.97
C ARG A 266 -4.54 7.45 16.21
N SER A 267 -5.83 7.29 16.43
CA SER A 267 -6.49 7.84 17.62
C SER A 267 -5.95 7.23 18.92
N LEU A 268 -5.43 6.01 18.87
CA LEU A 268 -4.80 5.34 20.00
C LEU A 268 -3.27 5.53 20.05
N GLY A 269 -2.70 6.36 19.19
CA GLY A 269 -1.28 6.62 19.14
C GLY A 269 -0.45 5.57 18.39
N LEU A 270 -1.09 4.69 17.62
CA LEU A 270 -0.39 3.71 16.79
C LEU A 270 -0.08 4.31 15.42
N PRO A 271 1.19 4.32 14.97
CA PRO A 271 1.50 4.74 13.61
C PRO A 271 0.83 3.83 12.60
N SER A 272 0.12 4.42 11.65
CA SER A 272 -0.61 3.68 10.61
C SER A 272 -0.47 4.33 9.25
N ARG A 273 -0.62 3.52 8.21
CA ARG A 273 -0.68 3.97 6.82
C ARG A 273 -1.56 3.04 6.02
N VAL A 274 -2.11 3.55 4.93
CA VAL A 274 -2.98 2.78 4.04
C VAL A 274 -2.22 2.41 2.79
N VAL A 275 -2.32 1.15 2.39
CA VAL A 275 -1.66 0.61 1.20
C VAL A 275 -2.71 0.19 0.20
N LEU A 276 -2.48 0.50 -1.07
CA LEU A 276 -3.24 -0.03 -2.20
C LEU A 276 -2.35 -0.99 -2.98
N GLY A 277 -2.87 -2.14 -3.34
CA GLY A 277 -2.13 -3.11 -4.12
C GLY A 277 -2.96 -4.31 -4.53
N PHE A 278 -2.27 -5.38 -4.93
CA PHE A 278 -2.88 -6.64 -5.30
C PHE A 278 -2.66 -7.68 -4.20
N ILE A 279 -3.74 -8.35 -3.80
CA ILE A 279 -3.68 -9.52 -2.93
C ILE A 279 -4.30 -10.70 -3.69
N PRO A 280 -3.60 -11.86 -3.78
CA PRO A 280 -4.18 -13.03 -4.42
C PRO A 280 -5.30 -13.60 -3.56
N LYS A 281 -6.54 -13.47 -4.03
CA LYS A 281 -7.73 -13.90 -3.30
C LYS A 281 -8.34 -15.13 -3.91
N ASP A 282 -8.96 -15.96 -3.07
CA ASP A 282 -9.86 -17.03 -3.51
C ASP A 282 -11.29 -16.49 -3.69
N ASP A 283 -12.22 -17.38 -4.02
CA ASP A 283 -13.63 -17.02 -4.23
C ASP A 283 -14.31 -16.48 -2.95
N GLU A 284 -13.74 -16.74 -1.78
CA GLU A 284 -14.24 -16.29 -0.48
C GLU A 284 -13.59 -14.98 -0.01
N GLY A 285 -12.68 -14.43 -0.82
CA GLY A 285 -11.98 -13.18 -0.51
C GLY A 285 -10.77 -13.33 0.41
N GLU A 286 -10.38 -14.55 0.74
CA GLU A 286 -9.21 -14.83 1.57
C GLU A 286 -7.94 -14.96 0.73
N ILE A 287 -6.77 -14.71 1.34
CA ILE A 287 -5.48 -14.86 0.66
C ILE A 287 -5.29 -16.32 0.25
N SER A 288 -4.97 -16.54 -1.02
CA SER A 288 -4.81 -17.88 -1.58
C SER A 288 -3.42 -18.06 -2.19
N LYS A 289 -2.74 -19.13 -1.79
CA LYS A 289 -1.52 -19.62 -2.43
C LYS A 289 -1.82 -20.42 -3.70
N ASN A 290 -3.06 -20.87 -3.85
CA ASN A 290 -3.48 -21.71 -4.98
C ASN A 290 -3.65 -20.93 -6.30
N ARG A 291 -3.66 -19.59 -6.23
CA ARG A 291 -3.69 -18.72 -7.41
C ARG A 291 -2.38 -18.79 -8.21
N THR A 292 -1.30 -19.20 -7.56
CA THR A 292 0.00 -19.38 -8.21
C THR A 292 0.07 -20.74 -8.88
N GLU A 293 0.33 -20.75 -10.19
CA GLU A 293 0.37 -21.96 -11.02
C GLU A 293 1.79 -22.28 -11.46
N LYS A 294 2.10 -23.56 -11.61
CA LYS A 294 3.40 -23.99 -12.15
C LYS A 294 3.38 -23.97 -13.68
N GLN A 295 4.43 -23.38 -14.27
CA GLN A 295 4.69 -23.41 -15.70
C GLN A 295 6.14 -23.88 -15.93
N GLY A 296 6.33 -25.19 -16.09
CA GLY A 296 7.67 -25.78 -16.19
C GLY A 296 8.48 -25.56 -14.91
N LYS A 297 9.63 -24.89 -15.01
CA LYS A 297 10.48 -24.53 -13.86
C LYS A 297 10.02 -23.27 -13.14
N ASN A 298 9.13 -22.48 -13.75
CA ASN A 298 8.67 -21.23 -13.22
C ASN A 298 7.29 -21.38 -12.59
N THR A 299 6.92 -20.41 -11.78
CA THR A 299 5.56 -20.23 -11.31
C THR A 299 5.01 -18.93 -11.88
N VAL A 300 3.69 -18.85 -12.05
CA VAL A 300 3.01 -17.67 -12.59
C VAL A 300 1.76 -17.39 -11.77
N ILE A 301 1.52 -16.12 -11.50
CA ILE A 301 0.24 -15.63 -10.98
C ILE A 301 -0.28 -14.51 -11.88
N GLU A 302 -1.57 -14.55 -12.14
CA GLU A 302 -2.29 -13.50 -12.87
C GLU A 302 -3.19 -12.74 -11.89
N PHE A 303 -2.86 -11.48 -11.65
CA PHE A 303 -3.69 -10.60 -10.81
C PHE A 303 -4.75 -9.91 -11.65
N THR A 304 -5.99 -9.96 -11.18
CA THR A 304 -7.14 -9.33 -11.83
C THR A 304 -7.55 -8.05 -11.10
N GLY A 305 -8.48 -7.30 -11.69
CA GLY A 305 -9.07 -6.14 -11.04
C GLY A 305 -9.72 -6.45 -9.69
N ASN A 306 -10.26 -7.67 -9.54
CA ASN A 306 -10.84 -8.12 -8.28
C ASN A 306 -9.79 -8.32 -7.16
N ASP A 307 -8.53 -8.47 -7.52
CA ASP A 307 -7.43 -8.60 -6.56
C ASP A 307 -6.96 -7.25 -6.00
N VAL A 308 -7.38 -6.14 -6.60
CA VAL A 308 -7.04 -4.80 -6.11
C VAL A 308 -7.71 -4.58 -4.75
N THR A 309 -6.90 -4.27 -3.76
CA THR A 309 -7.30 -4.26 -2.36
C THR A 309 -6.57 -3.15 -1.62
N ALA A 310 -7.24 -2.58 -0.62
CA ALA A 310 -6.61 -1.70 0.35
C ALA A 310 -6.37 -2.46 1.65
N TRP A 311 -5.26 -2.16 2.32
CA TRP A 311 -4.97 -2.68 3.65
C TRP A 311 -4.28 -1.63 4.50
N VAL A 312 -4.24 -1.86 5.79
CA VAL A 312 -3.57 -1.01 6.74
C VAL A 312 -2.25 -1.64 7.17
N GLU A 313 -1.23 -0.82 7.34
CA GLU A 313 0.01 -1.21 7.99
C GLU A 313 0.17 -0.39 9.27
N ILE A 314 0.59 -1.06 10.33
CA ILE A 314 0.87 -0.44 11.63
C ILE A 314 2.33 -0.71 11.98
N LYS A 315 3.04 0.32 12.42
CA LYS A 315 4.44 0.16 12.78
C LYS A 315 4.58 -0.27 14.21
N LEU A 316 5.23 -1.41 14.40
CA LEU A 316 5.52 -1.99 15.71
C LEU A 316 7.01 -1.92 16.00
N ASP A 317 7.33 -1.63 17.24
CA ASP A 317 8.72 -1.55 17.70
C ASP A 317 9.40 -2.92 17.58
N GLY A 318 10.56 -2.94 16.92
CA GLY A 318 11.33 -4.17 16.66
C GLY A 318 10.89 -4.95 15.42
N TYR A 319 9.75 -4.64 14.80
CA TYR A 319 9.23 -5.38 13.64
C TYR A 319 9.01 -4.52 12.41
N GLY A 320 8.96 -3.19 12.55
CA GLY A 320 8.65 -2.28 11.45
C GLY A 320 7.16 -2.30 11.08
N TRP A 321 6.91 -2.02 9.84
CA TRP A 321 5.54 -1.98 9.31
C TRP A 321 4.97 -3.37 9.05
#